data_13a5914a6406f9111de6a68c25e2f59b
#
_entry.id   13a5914a6406f9111de6a68c25e2f59b
#
_cell.length_a   1.000
_cell.length_b   1.000
_cell.length_c   1.000
_cell.angle_alpha   90.00
_cell.angle_beta   90.00
_cell.angle_gamma   90.00
#
_symmetry.space_group_name_H-M   'P 1'
#
loop_
_entity.id
_entity.type
_entity.pdbx_description
1 polymer ?
#
loop_
_entity_poly.entity_id
_entity_poly.type
_entity_poly.pdbx_seq_one_letter_code
_entity_poly.pdbx_strand_id
1 'polypeptide(L)'
;MANLIYVANTSLDGYTEDKDGKFDWTEPTEEYFRFITNVVRATRTHLYGRRMYETMMVWETDPNLAAESPLMRNFAEIWQAANKIVYSRTLENISTRKTQLEQTFDPEAIRQLKATSEHDILIGGPELSAHAFRAGLIDECHLFLVPILVGGGKSALPDNVRMELELLAERRFRNGTVYLRYRTRQGSAAYRLTSTSRGEEKRD
;
A
#
# COMPACT_ATOMS: atom_id res chain seq x y z
N MET A 1 7.16 14.84 -11.70
CA MET A 1 7.53 13.54 -11.11
C MET A 1 6.31 13.01 -10.40
N ALA A 2 5.90 11.80 -10.70
CA ALA A 2 4.74 11.16 -10.09
C ALA A 2 4.99 10.78 -8.63
N ASN A 3 3.95 10.80 -7.79
CA ASN A 3 4.03 10.30 -6.43
C ASN A 3 3.88 8.78 -6.41
N LEU A 4 4.62 8.11 -5.53
CA LEU A 4 4.37 6.72 -5.13
C LEU A 4 3.51 6.72 -3.88
N ILE A 5 2.27 6.25 -4.01
CA ILE A 5 1.23 6.31 -2.99
C ILE A 5 1.01 4.92 -2.42
N TYR A 6 1.27 4.74 -1.13
CA TYR A 6 0.89 3.54 -0.40
C TYR A 6 -0.56 3.64 0.07
N VAL A 7 -1.38 2.65 -0.30
CA VAL A 7 -2.80 2.57 0.11
C VAL A 7 -3.03 1.29 0.88
N ALA A 8 -3.58 1.39 2.09
CA ALA A 8 -3.87 0.23 2.92
C ALA A 8 -5.14 0.41 3.77
N ASN A 9 -5.94 -0.67 3.84
CA ASN A 9 -6.91 -0.87 4.91
C ASN A 9 -6.16 -1.48 6.10
N THR A 10 -6.42 -0.96 7.29
CA THR A 10 -5.75 -1.44 8.50
C THR A 10 -6.70 -1.45 9.68
N SER A 11 -6.53 -2.42 10.57
CA SER A 11 -7.17 -2.41 11.89
C SER A 11 -6.66 -1.21 12.71
N LEU A 12 -7.34 -0.87 13.78
CA LEU A 12 -6.91 0.22 14.66
C LEU A 12 -5.56 -0.06 15.33
N ASP A 13 -5.24 -1.34 15.54
CA ASP A 13 -3.94 -1.81 16.05
C ASP A 13 -2.90 -2.08 14.95
N GLY A 14 -3.17 -1.66 13.69
CA GLY A 14 -2.17 -1.51 12.64
C GLY A 14 -1.90 -2.72 11.76
N TYR A 15 -2.84 -3.65 11.62
CA TYR A 15 -2.68 -4.85 10.78
C TYR A 15 -3.56 -4.79 9.52
N THR A 16 -3.07 -5.33 8.41
CA THR A 16 -3.81 -5.47 7.14
C THR A 16 -4.58 -6.79 7.07
N GLU A 17 -4.13 -7.81 7.78
CA GLU A 17 -4.76 -9.12 7.95
C GLU A 17 -4.46 -9.63 9.37
N ASP A 18 -5.33 -10.48 9.90
CA ASP A 18 -5.14 -11.11 11.20
C ASP A 18 -4.10 -12.26 11.15
N LYS A 19 -3.94 -12.99 12.25
CA LYS A 19 -2.98 -14.11 12.35
C LYS A 19 -3.32 -15.28 11.42
N ASP A 20 -4.58 -15.41 11.04
CA ASP A 20 -5.07 -16.45 10.13
C ASP A 20 -5.05 -15.98 8.67
N GLY A 21 -4.59 -14.74 8.40
CA GLY A 21 -4.54 -14.13 7.08
C GLY A 21 -5.89 -13.62 6.59
N LYS A 22 -6.87 -13.45 7.49
CA LYS A 22 -8.20 -12.94 7.17
C LYS A 22 -8.24 -11.42 7.24
N PHE A 23 -9.05 -10.81 6.37
CA PHE A 23 -9.27 -9.37 6.28
C PHE A 23 -10.73 -9.02 5.91
N ASP A 24 -11.66 -9.95 6.13
CA ASP A 24 -13.12 -9.80 5.91
C ASP A 24 -13.72 -8.63 6.69
N TRP A 25 -13.11 -8.26 7.83
CA TRP A 25 -13.45 -7.07 8.60
C TRP A 25 -13.20 -5.73 7.87
N THR A 26 -12.52 -5.76 6.71
CA THR A 26 -12.29 -4.57 5.86
C THR A 26 -13.41 -4.33 4.86
N GLU A 27 -14.50 -5.10 4.89
CA GLU A 27 -15.61 -4.97 3.93
C GLU A 27 -16.13 -3.54 3.88
N PRO A 28 -16.06 -2.87 2.73
CA PRO A 28 -16.37 -1.46 2.63
C PRO A 28 -17.87 -1.20 2.50
N THR A 29 -18.37 -0.19 3.20
CA THR A 29 -19.67 0.39 2.86
C THR A 29 -19.63 1.08 1.49
N GLU A 30 -20.80 1.31 0.88
CA GLU A 30 -20.88 2.00 -0.42
C GLU A 30 -20.18 3.38 -0.41
N GLU A 31 -20.37 4.17 0.66
CA GLU A 31 -19.71 5.47 0.83
C GLU A 31 -18.19 5.35 0.81
N TYR A 32 -17.68 4.41 1.57
CA TYR A 32 -16.25 4.15 1.68
C TYR A 32 -15.68 3.60 0.37
N PHE A 33 -16.37 2.64 -0.26
CA PHE A 33 -15.93 2.04 -1.52
C PHE A 33 -15.88 3.07 -2.67
N ARG A 34 -16.87 3.99 -2.71
CA ARG A 34 -16.86 5.12 -3.65
C ARG A 34 -15.66 6.03 -3.45
N PHE A 35 -15.28 6.27 -2.20
CA PHE A 35 -14.13 7.11 -1.88
C PHE A 35 -12.80 6.45 -2.29
N ILE A 36 -12.58 5.18 -1.94
CA ILE A 36 -11.36 4.45 -2.34
C ILE A 36 -11.26 4.29 -3.86
N THR A 37 -12.39 4.10 -4.54
CA THR A 37 -12.46 4.07 -6.00
C THR A 37 -11.90 5.36 -6.61
N ASN A 38 -12.21 6.53 -6.03
CA ASN A 38 -11.66 7.79 -6.50
C ASN A 38 -10.17 7.95 -6.21
N VAL A 39 -9.67 7.43 -5.09
CA VAL A 39 -8.23 7.37 -4.79
C VAL A 39 -7.51 6.53 -5.84
N VAL A 40 -8.02 5.34 -6.15
CA VAL A 40 -7.43 4.42 -7.14
C VAL A 40 -7.51 5.00 -8.56
N ARG A 41 -8.59 5.71 -8.89
CA ARG A 41 -8.76 6.37 -10.21
C ARG A 41 -7.67 7.38 -10.54
N ALA A 42 -7.11 8.05 -9.53
CA ALA A 42 -6.05 9.04 -9.71
C ALA A 42 -4.71 8.40 -10.12
N THR A 43 -4.56 7.09 -9.91
CA THR A 43 -3.35 6.33 -10.25
C THR A 43 -3.53 5.55 -11.54
N ARG A 44 -2.49 5.43 -12.35
CA ARG A 44 -2.53 4.73 -13.64
C ARG A 44 -1.61 3.51 -13.70
N THR A 45 -0.74 3.38 -12.72
CA THR A 45 0.16 2.24 -12.56
C THR A 45 0.06 1.73 -11.14
N HIS A 46 -0.11 0.42 -11.00
CA HIS A 46 -0.26 -0.24 -9.71
C HIS A 46 0.88 -1.26 -9.51
N LEU A 47 1.54 -1.18 -8.37
CA LEU A 47 2.60 -2.09 -7.97
C LEU A 47 2.06 -3.05 -6.91
N TYR A 48 2.16 -4.35 -7.15
CA TYR A 48 1.64 -5.38 -6.27
C TYR A 48 2.67 -6.46 -5.98
N GLY A 49 2.71 -6.94 -4.74
CA GLY A 49 3.25 -8.26 -4.45
C GLY A 49 2.26 -9.34 -4.87
N ARG A 50 2.71 -10.60 -4.93
CA ARG A 50 1.91 -11.76 -5.38
C ARG A 50 0.53 -11.81 -4.72
N ARG A 51 0.46 -11.84 -3.36
CA ARG A 51 -0.82 -11.98 -2.64
C ARG A 51 -1.79 -10.84 -2.97
N MET A 52 -1.31 -9.60 -2.99
CA MET A 52 -2.15 -8.45 -3.34
C MET A 52 -2.65 -8.55 -4.78
N TYR A 53 -1.83 -9.01 -5.72
CA TYR A 53 -2.26 -9.26 -7.08
C TYR A 53 -3.34 -10.35 -7.15
N GLU A 54 -3.14 -11.50 -6.46
CA GLU A 54 -4.11 -12.59 -6.39
C GLU A 54 -5.45 -12.13 -5.79
N THR A 55 -5.43 -11.24 -4.80
CA THR A 55 -6.64 -10.62 -4.23
C THR A 55 -7.33 -9.68 -5.23
N MET A 56 -6.56 -8.92 -6.01
CA MET A 56 -7.11 -7.88 -6.89
C MET A 56 -7.48 -8.38 -8.28
N MET A 57 -6.91 -9.49 -8.76
CA MET A 57 -7.18 -9.97 -10.11
C MET A 57 -8.65 -10.36 -10.35
N VAL A 58 -9.40 -10.62 -9.29
CA VAL A 58 -10.86 -10.92 -9.37
C VAL A 58 -11.65 -9.82 -10.07
N TRP A 59 -11.17 -8.57 -10.03
CA TRP A 59 -11.78 -7.44 -10.74
C TRP A 59 -11.72 -7.54 -12.28
N GLU A 60 -10.95 -8.49 -12.81
CA GLU A 60 -10.91 -8.80 -14.25
C GLU A 60 -11.34 -10.25 -14.53
N THR A 61 -11.12 -11.18 -13.60
CA THR A 61 -11.34 -12.60 -13.82
C THR A 61 -12.72 -13.08 -13.34
N ASP A 62 -13.41 -12.33 -12.47
CA ASP A 62 -14.78 -12.65 -12.05
C ASP A 62 -15.78 -11.61 -12.61
N PRO A 63 -16.50 -11.96 -13.68
CA PRO A 63 -17.50 -11.07 -14.26
C PRO A 63 -18.71 -10.84 -13.35
N ASN A 64 -19.00 -11.74 -12.42
CA ASN A 64 -20.15 -11.61 -11.52
C ASN A 64 -19.89 -10.48 -10.51
N LEU A 65 -18.67 -10.39 -9.98
CA LEU A 65 -18.29 -9.32 -9.05
C LEU A 65 -18.49 -7.93 -9.65
N ALA A 66 -18.07 -7.74 -10.91
CA ALA A 66 -18.28 -6.47 -11.61
C ALA A 66 -19.75 -6.20 -11.93
N ALA A 67 -20.60 -7.24 -12.00
CA ALA A 67 -22.03 -7.11 -12.30
C ALA A 67 -22.89 -6.79 -11.07
N GLU A 68 -22.40 -6.97 -9.84
CA GLU A 68 -23.17 -6.79 -8.60
C GLU A 68 -23.72 -5.36 -8.43
N SER A 69 -22.95 -4.35 -8.83
CA SER A 69 -23.42 -2.97 -8.78
C SER A 69 -22.71 -2.07 -9.79
N PRO A 70 -23.30 -0.90 -10.15
CA PRO A 70 -22.63 0.10 -10.97
C PRO A 70 -21.30 0.60 -10.37
N LEU A 71 -21.20 0.62 -9.05
CA LEU A 71 -20.00 1.05 -8.35
C LEU A 71 -18.86 0.01 -8.48
N MET A 72 -19.17 -1.27 -8.35
CA MET A 72 -18.21 -2.36 -8.54
C MET A 72 -17.76 -2.45 -10.00
N ARG A 73 -18.68 -2.30 -10.95
CA ARG A 73 -18.33 -2.22 -12.37
C ARG A 73 -17.35 -1.08 -12.66
N ASN A 74 -17.64 0.11 -12.14
CA ASN A 74 -16.77 1.27 -12.30
C ASN A 74 -15.35 1.02 -11.69
N PHE A 75 -15.26 0.36 -10.53
CA PHE A 75 -13.96 -0.01 -9.96
C PHE A 75 -13.22 -1.02 -10.83
N ALA A 76 -13.92 -2.04 -11.32
CA ALA A 76 -13.35 -3.05 -12.22
C ALA A 76 -12.78 -2.42 -13.50
N GLU A 77 -13.54 -1.49 -14.13
CA GLU A 77 -13.08 -0.76 -15.31
C GLU A 77 -11.80 0.05 -15.04
N ILE A 78 -11.74 0.75 -13.90
CA ILE A 78 -10.55 1.52 -13.48
C ILE A 78 -9.36 0.58 -13.29
N TRP A 79 -9.55 -0.51 -12.56
CA TRP A 79 -8.48 -1.46 -12.27
C TRP A 79 -7.96 -2.14 -13.55
N GLN A 80 -8.85 -2.56 -14.45
CA GLN A 80 -8.50 -3.16 -15.73
C GLN A 80 -7.77 -2.18 -16.66
N ALA A 81 -8.12 -0.90 -16.59
CA ALA A 81 -7.48 0.15 -17.40
C ALA A 81 -6.05 0.48 -16.94
N ALA A 82 -5.72 0.26 -15.66
CA ALA A 82 -4.42 0.55 -15.11
C ALA A 82 -3.34 -0.43 -15.60
N ASN A 83 -2.10 0.05 -15.70
CA ASN A 83 -0.93 -0.82 -15.84
C ASN A 83 -0.60 -1.45 -14.48
N LYS A 84 -0.20 -2.71 -14.47
CA LYS A 84 0.15 -3.43 -13.24
C LYS A 84 1.56 -3.99 -13.36
N ILE A 85 2.35 -3.83 -12.30
CA ILE A 85 3.66 -4.48 -12.17
C ILE A 85 3.59 -5.35 -10.92
N VAL A 86 3.74 -6.65 -11.12
CA VAL A 86 3.63 -7.66 -10.05
C VAL A 86 5.03 -8.17 -9.72
N TYR A 87 5.40 -8.08 -8.46
CA TYR A 87 6.70 -8.54 -7.97
C TYR A 87 6.56 -9.91 -7.34
N SER A 88 7.09 -10.94 -7.99
CA SER A 88 7.05 -12.31 -7.49
C SER A 88 8.13 -13.19 -8.11
N ARG A 89 8.75 -14.04 -7.29
CA ARG A 89 9.68 -15.09 -7.74
C ARG A 89 9.00 -16.45 -7.94
N THR A 90 7.74 -16.55 -7.54
CA THR A 90 7.01 -17.83 -7.49
C THR A 90 5.70 -17.81 -8.28
N LEU A 91 5.29 -16.65 -8.81
CA LEU A 91 4.16 -16.57 -9.72
C LEU A 91 4.64 -16.94 -11.13
N GLU A 92 4.03 -17.96 -11.73
CA GLU A 92 4.44 -18.46 -13.03
C GLU A 92 3.69 -17.81 -14.18
N ASN A 93 2.41 -17.47 -13.96
CA ASN A 93 1.52 -16.96 -15.00
C ASN A 93 0.77 -15.71 -14.54
N ILE A 94 0.61 -14.79 -15.48
CA ILE A 94 -0.24 -13.60 -15.35
C ILE A 94 -1.57 -13.88 -16.04
N SER A 95 -2.68 -13.66 -15.34
CA SER A 95 -4.04 -13.91 -15.84
C SER A 95 -4.79 -12.64 -16.23
N THR A 96 -4.20 -11.46 -16.06
CA THR A 96 -4.84 -10.17 -16.32
C THR A 96 -4.08 -9.35 -17.35
N ARG A 97 -4.81 -8.50 -18.09
CA ARG A 97 -4.25 -7.62 -19.11
C ARG A 97 -3.40 -6.50 -18.50
N LYS A 98 -2.54 -5.88 -19.30
CA LYS A 98 -1.67 -4.75 -18.89
C LYS A 98 -0.87 -5.04 -17.62
N THR A 99 -0.45 -6.28 -17.45
CA THR A 99 0.27 -6.74 -16.27
C THR A 99 1.64 -7.27 -16.67
N GLN A 100 2.67 -6.78 -15.99
CA GLN A 100 4.06 -7.19 -16.14
C GLN A 100 4.49 -7.92 -14.87
N LEU A 101 5.26 -9.00 -15.02
CA LEU A 101 5.85 -9.74 -13.90
C LEU A 101 7.33 -9.37 -13.76
N GLU A 102 7.71 -8.96 -12.56
CA GLU A 102 9.09 -8.70 -12.15
C GLU A 102 9.49 -9.63 -11.01
N GLN A 103 10.71 -10.14 -11.05
CA GLN A 103 11.18 -11.07 -10.01
C GLN A 103 11.70 -10.36 -8.75
N THR A 104 12.22 -9.14 -8.91
CA THR A 104 12.85 -8.39 -7.83
C THR A 104 12.40 -6.95 -7.82
N PHE A 105 12.22 -6.39 -6.62
CA PHE A 105 11.96 -4.97 -6.44
C PHE A 105 13.29 -4.20 -6.54
N ASP A 106 13.45 -3.43 -7.61
CA ASP A 106 14.61 -2.57 -7.79
C ASP A 106 14.23 -1.11 -7.47
N PRO A 107 14.79 -0.50 -6.41
CA PRO A 107 14.53 0.90 -6.06
C PRO A 107 14.87 1.89 -7.17
N GLU A 108 15.90 1.61 -8.00
CA GLU A 108 16.29 2.52 -9.07
C GLU A 108 15.28 2.49 -10.22
N ALA A 109 14.78 1.30 -10.58
CA ALA A 109 13.70 1.18 -11.55
C ALA A 109 12.44 1.94 -11.10
N ILE A 110 12.12 1.95 -9.79
CA ILE A 110 10.99 2.72 -9.25
C ILE A 110 11.26 4.23 -9.33
N ARG A 111 12.49 4.72 -9.07
CA ARG A 111 12.83 6.14 -9.26
C ARG A 111 12.64 6.57 -10.70
N GLN A 112 13.10 5.76 -11.65
CA GLN A 112 12.92 6.01 -13.08
C GLN A 112 11.43 6.00 -13.46
N LEU A 113 10.66 5.03 -12.98
CA LEU A 113 9.21 4.95 -13.19
C LEU A 113 8.52 6.23 -12.68
N LYS A 114 8.84 6.70 -11.47
CA LYS A 114 8.33 7.96 -10.92
C LYS A 114 8.70 9.17 -11.77
N ALA A 115 9.94 9.20 -12.30
CA ALA A 115 10.44 10.32 -13.09
C ALA A 115 9.74 10.44 -14.46
N THR A 116 9.37 9.32 -15.06
CA THR A 116 8.78 9.23 -16.40
C THR A 116 7.26 9.14 -16.43
N SER A 117 6.62 8.81 -15.28
CA SER A 117 5.17 8.71 -15.20
C SER A 117 4.49 10.08 -15.17
N GLU A 118 3.42 10.21 -15.95
CA GLU A 118 2.55 11.41 -15.96
C GLU A 118 1.51 11.39 -14.84
N HIS A 119 1.22 10.23 -14.27
CA HIS A 119 0.23 10.01 -13.23
C HIS A 119 0.86 9.33 -12.01
N ASP A 120 0.27 9.55 -10.86
CA ASP A 120 0.67 8.91 -9.63
C ASP A 120 0.59 7.38 -9.72
N ILE A 121 1.46 6.72 -8.95
CA ILE A 121 1.66 5.28 -8.91
C ILE A 121 1.14 4.77 -7.57
N LEU A 122 0.30 3.75 -7.60
CA LEU A 122 -0.16 3.07 -6.39
C LEU A 122 0.76 1.90 -6.06
N ILE A 123 1.10 1.72 -4.80
CA ILE A 123 1.72 0.50 -4.30
C ILE A 123 0.81 -0.11 -3.23
N GLY A 124 0.46 -1.38 -3.40
CA GLY A 124 -0.41 -2.15 -2.50
C GLY A 124 0.28 -3.39 -1.95
N GLY A 125 -0.12 -3.76 -0.74
CA GLY A 125 0.43 -4.88 0.00
C GLY A 125 1.64 -4.49 0.86
N PRO A 126 1.61 -4.83 2.17
CA PRO A 126 2.58 -4.32 3.14
C PRO A 126 4.00 -4.84 2.91
N GLU A 127 4.16 -6.09 2.44
CA GLU A 127 5.49 -6.67 2.21
C GLU A 127 6.25 -5.94 1.08
N LEU A 128 5.59 -5.72 -0.07
CA LEU A 128 6.19 -4.96 -1.16
C LEU A 128 6.46 -3.52 -0.76
N SER A 129 5.48 -2.89 -0.11
CA SER A 129 5.58 -1.49 0.33
C SER A 129 6.70 -1.29 1.35
N ALA A 130 7.01 -2.29 2.19
CA ALA A 130 8.13 -2.24 3.12
C ALA A 130 9.48 -2.01 2.41
N HIS A 131 9.69 -2.58 1.22
CA HIS A 131 10.88 -2.31 0.41
C HIS A 131 10.92 -0.85 -0.05
N ALA A 132 9.78 -0.30 -0.49
CA ALA A 132 9.68 1.08 -0.93
C ALA A 132 9.87 2.08 0.23
N PHE A 133 9.32 1.78 1.42
CA PHE A 133 9.54 2.57 2.63
C PHE A 133 11.01 2.62 3.02
N ARG A 134 11.69 1.45 3.08
CA ARG A 134 13.12 1.37 3.43
C ARG A 134 14.02 2.09 2.42
N ALA A 135 13.60 2.12 1.16
CA ALA A 135 14.31 2.83 0.09
C ALA A 135 13.96 4.34 0.02
N GLY A 136 13.08 4.85 0.90
CA GLY A 136 12.65 6.26 0.90
C GLY A 136 11.88 6.66 -0.35
N LEU A 137 11.13 5.75 -0.96
CA LEU A 137 10.44 5.97 -2.24
C LEU A 137 8.98 6.38 -2.09
N ILE A 138 8.36 6.10 -0.93
CA ILE A 138 6.97 6.46 -0.66
C ILE A 138 6.85 7.97 -0.48
N ASP A 139 5.96 8.60 -1.22
CA ASP A 139 5.66 10.03 -1.09
C ASP A 139 4.44 10.28 -0.22
N GLU A 140 3.43 9.40 -0.32
CA GLU A 140 2.19 9.52 0.45
C GLU A 140 1.71 8.18 1.00
N CYS A 141 1.09 8.24 2.17
CA CYS A 141 0.39 7.12 2.80
C CYS A 141 -1.09 7.44 2.91
N HIS A 142 -1.93 6.59 2.35
CA HIS A 142 -3.38 6.66 2.46
C HIS A 142 -3.85 5.47 3.30
N LEU A 143 -4.16 5.71 4.57
CA LEU A 143 -4.54 4.69 5.51
C LEU A 143 -6.03 4.77 5.84
N PHE A 144 -6.70 3.63 5.78
CA PHE A 144 -8.10 3.48 6.17
C PHE A 144 -8.14 2.65 7.45
N LEU A 145 -8.29 3.32 8.58
CA LEU A 145 -8.32 2.70 9.90
C LEU A 145 -9.74 2.21 10.19
N VAL A 146 -9.93 0.91 10.15
CA VAL A 146 -11.18 0.26 10.51
C VAL A 146 -11.27 0.15 12.04
N PRO A 147 -12.44 0.43 12.66
CA PRO A 147 -12.59 0.45 14.11
C PRO A 147 -12.68 -0.97 14.71
N ILE A 148 -11.61 -1.75 14.54
CA ILE A 148 -11.44 -3.11 15.06
C ILE A 148 -10.03 -3.31 15.61
N LEU A 149 -9.88 -4.15 16.61
CA LEU A 149 -8.62 -4.70 17.09
C LEU A 149 -8.54 -6.17 16.69
N VAL A 150 -7.50 -6.58 15.97
CA VAL A 150 -7.30 -7.98 15.55
C VAL A 150 -6.23 -8.70 16.40
N GLY A 151 -5.47 -7.95 17.19
CA GLY A 151 -4.55 -8.50 18.18
C GLY A 151 -3.29 -9.15 17.60
N GLY A 152 -2.97 -8.89 16.33
CA GLY A 152 -1.79 -9.42 15.64
C GLY A 152 -2.11 -9.85 14.22
N GLY A 153 -1.06 -10.13 13.45
CA GLY A 153 -1.18 -10.48 12.03
C GLY A 153 -0.12 -9.81 11.18
N LYS A 154 -0.47 -9.39 9.99
CA LYS A 154 0.46 -8.72 9.08
C LYS A 154 0.40 -7.20 9.27
N SER A 155 1.49 -6.61 9.78
CA SER A 155 1.61 -5.16 9.99
C SER A 155 1.40 -4.38 8.68
N ALA A 156 0.62 -3.31 8.74
CA ALA A 156 0.40 -2.40 7.61
C ALA A 156 1.64 -1.55 7.30
N LEU A 157 2.39 -1.18 8.33
CA LEU A 157 3.60 -0.37 8.22
C LEU A 157 4.83 -1.19 8.58
N PRO A 158 5.97 -0.93 7.95
CA PRO A 158 7.18 -1.73 8.15
C PRO A 158 7.84 -1.43 9.49
N ASP A 159 8.43 -2.47 10.08
CA ASP A 159 9.37 -2.32 11.21
C ASP A 159 10.68 -1.68 10.76
N ASN A 160 11.37 -1.04 11.73
CA ASN A 160 12.69 -0.44 11.55
C ASN A 160 12.77 0.69 10.52
N VAL A 161 11.65 1.35 10.24
CA VAL A 161 11.60 2.59 9.46
C VAL A 161 11.17 3.72 10.38
N ARG A 162 12.00 4.76 10.48
CA ARG A 162 11.65 6.02 11.14
C ARG A 162 11.45 7.10 10.08
N MET A 163 10.27 7.67 10.02
CA MET A 163 9.90 8.67 9.04
C MET A 163 8.95 9.68 9.67
N GLU A 164 9.16 10.95 9.41
CA GLU A 164 8.20 11.99 9.79
C GLU A 164 7.12 12.11 8.72
N LEU A 165 5.89 12.29 9.18
CA LEU A 165 4.72 12.39 8.32
C LEU A 165 4.01 13.73 8.57
N GLU A 166 3.50 14.32 7.49
CA GLU A 166 2.66 15.50 7.52
C GLU A 166 1.24 15.13 7.15
N LEU A 167 0.27 15.38 8.03
CA LEU A 167 -1.14 15.14 7.74
C LEU A 167 -1.63 16.10 6.66
N LEU A 168 -2.11 15.57 5.54
CA LEU A 168 -2.67 16.33 4.41
C LEU A 168 -4.19 16.38 4.44
N ALA A 169 -4.84 15.27 4.84
CA ALA A 169 -6.28 15.17 4.90
C ALA A 169 -6.72 14.07 5.86
N GLU A 170 -7.92 14.24 6.38
CA GLU A 170 -8.62 13.23 7.18
C GLU A 170 -10.09 13.16 6.76
N ARG A 171 -10.70 11.99 6.96
CA ARG A 171 -12.15 11.81 6.76
C ARG A 171 -12.67 10.68 7.63
N ARG A 172 -13.77 10.94 8.33
CA ARG A 172 -14.55 9.91 9.02
C ARG A 172 -15.69 9.43 8.13
N PHE A 173 -15.87 8.11 8.04
CA PHE A 173 -17.00 7.45 7.39
C PHE A 173 -18.06 7.05 8.41
N ARG A 174 -19.30 6.82 7.93
CA ARG A 174 -20.43 6.47 8.80
C ARG A 174 -20.25 5.14 9.55
N ASN A 175 -19.51 4.19 8.98
CA ASN A 175 -19.16 2.92 9.61
C ASN A 175 -18.07 3.04 10.69
N GLY A 176 -17.59 4.25 10.97
CA GLY A 176 -16.53 4.49 11.95
C GLY A 176 -15.11 4.40 11.40
N THR A 177 -14.91 3.93 10.16
CA THR A 177 -13.60 3.98 9.51
C THR A 177 -13.10 5.41 9.41
N VAL A 178 -11.80 5.61 9.64
CA VAL A 178 -11.11 6.90 9.49
C VAL A 178 -10.08 6.79 8.38
N TYR A 179 -10.18 7.66 7.40
CA TYR A 179 -9.16 7.83 6.38
C TYR A 179 -8.17 8.89 6.81
N LEU A 180 -6.88 8.60 6.65
CA LEU A 180 -5.78 9.51 6.88
C LEU A 180 -4.88 9.54 5.65
N ARG A 181 -4.58 10.74 5.15
CA ARG A 181 -3.61 10.95 4.08
C ARG A 181 -2.42 11.71 4.64
N TYR A 182 -1.27 11.09 4.56
CA TYR A 182 -0.01 11.68 4.99
C TYR A 182 0.96 11.84 3.82
N ARG A 183 1.74 12.92 3.85
CA ARG A 183 2.95 13.07 3.04
C ARG A 183 4.15 12.63 3.86
N THR A 184 5.08 11.91 3.23
CA THR A 184 6.38 11.61 3.85
C THR A 184 7.29 12.83 3.74
N ARG A 185 7.92 13.22 4.83
CA ARG A 185 8.94 14.27 4.81
C ARG A 185 10.28 13.64 4.44
N GLN A 186 10.67 13.78 3.16
CA GLN A 186 11.98 13.36 2.70
C GLN A 186 13.04 14.32 3.25
N GLY A 187 14.05 13.80 3.92
CA GLY A 187 15.23 14.58 4.28
C GLY A 187 15.40 14.98 5.74
N SER A 188 14.68 14.43 6.68
CA SER A 188 15.15 14.42 8.07
C SER A 188 16.33 13.46 8.17
N ALA A 189 17.52 14.03 8.36
CA ALA A 189 18.82 13.37 8.30
C ALA A 189 18.80 11.98 8.94
N ALA A 190 19.42 11.02 8.26
CA ALA A 190 19.74 9.72 8.81
C ALA A 190 20.19 9.87 10.28
N TYR A 191 19.37 9.40 11.19
CA TYR A 191 19.76 9.25 12.59
C TYR A 191 20.92 8.25 12.63
N ARG A 192 22.16 8.77 12.67
CA ARG A 192 23.33 7.97 12.99
C ARG A 192 23.09 7.39 14.37
N LEU A 193 22.95 6.08 14.42
CA LEU A 193 23.11 5.34 15.66
C LEU A 193 24.52 5.65 16.18
N THR A 194 24.65 6.60 17.06
CA THR A 194 25.83 6.76 17.88
C THR A 194 25.77 5.60 18.88
N SER A 195 26.50 4.54 18.55
CA SER A 195 26.88 3.53 19.52
C SER A 195 27.75 4.24 20.56
N THR A 196 27.14 4.61 21.67
CA THR A 196 27.86 4.96 22.88
C THR A 196 28.54 3.68 23.39
N SER A 197 29.78 3.50 23.01
CA SER A 197 30.69 2.61 23.71
C SER A 197 30.81 3.12 25.16
N ARG A 198 30.17 2.44 26.11
CA ARG A 198 30.49 2.61 27.53
C ARG A 198 31.91 2.12 27.72
N GLY A 199 32.79 3.09 27.95
CA GLY A 199 34.12 2.78 28.45
C GLY A 199 34.02 2.07 29.79
N GLU A 200 34.64 0.93 29.86
CA GLU A 200 34.99 0.26 31.14
C GLU A 200 35.99 1.12 31.86
N GLU A 201 35.56 1.79 32.92
CA GLU A 201 36.44 2.41 33.89
C GLU A 201 36.96 1.32 34.81
N LYS A 202 38.21 0.88 34.56
CA LYS A 202 39.00 0.09 35.52
C LYS A 202 39.28 0.97 36.72
N ARG A 203 38.82 0.57 37.89
CA ARG A 203 39.33 1.03 39.18
C ARG A 203 40.43 0.08 39.63
N ASP A 204 41.59 0.66 39.81
CA ASP A 204 42.68 0.14 40.66
C ASP A 204 42.31 0.22 42.13
#